data_a38ac1dcdadf7fa2caac52b9c35023c2
#
_entry.id   a38ac1dcdadf7fa2caac52b9c35023c2
#
_cell.length_a   1.000
_cell.length_b   1.000
_cell.length_c   1.000
_cell.angle_alpha   90.00
_cell.angle_beta   90.00
_cell.angle_gamma   90.00
#
_symmetry.space_group_name_H-M   'P 1'
#
loop_
_entity.id
_entity.type
_entity.pdbx_description
1 polymer ?
#
loop_
_entity_poly.entity_id
_entity_poly.type
_entity_poly.pdbx_seq_one_letter_code
_entity_poly.pdbx_strand_id
1 'polypeptide(L)'
;HRHHHKYSDRPEDIHSPMQSGFWWSHIGWILSPDYDRTDYSRVPDLAKYPELVWLDRHPYVATVLYGIGLALAFGPIGLFYGYFLSTVLLWHSVFFVNSLAHVMGRRRYATEDTSRNSVLIAVLTLGEGWHNNHHYAPRSCRNGFYWWEWDPTFYVLWGLSKVGVVR
;
A
#
# COMPACT_ATOMS: atom_id res chain seq x y z
N HIS A 1 -3.37 -8.16 1.00
CA HIS A 1 -3.90 -7.11 1.88
C HIS A 1 -5.18 -7.54 2.62
N ARG A 2 -6.19 -8.13 1.95
CA ARG A 2 -7.42 -8.67 2.61
C ARG A 2 -7.11 -9.75 3.64
N HIS A 3 -6.09 -10.58 3.39
CA HIS A 3 -5.63 -11.58 4.33
C HIS A 3 -5.03 -10.93 5.58
N HIS A 4 -4.19 -9.91 5.39
CA HIS A 4 -3.63 -9.13 6.47
C HIS A 4 -4.73 -8.52 7.36
N HIS A 5 -5.74 -7.83 6.79
CA HIS A 5 -6.83 -7.28 7.59
C HIS A 5 -7.64 -8.33 8.36
N LYS A 6 -7.74 -9.55 7.84
CA LYS A 6 -8.44 -10.64 8.52
C LYS A 6 -7.65 -11.19 9.70
N TYR A 7 -6.33 -11.20 9.60
CA TYR A 7 -5.42 -11.85 10.54
C TYR A 7 -4.34 -10.93 11.09
N SER A 8 -4.56 -9.61 11.01
CA SER A 8 -3.55 -8.60 11.35
C SER A 8 -2.89 -8.88 12.70
N ASP A 9 -1.56 -8.95 12.69
CA ASP A 9 -0.68 -9.27 13.83
C ASP A 9 -0.90 -10.65 14.48
N ARG A 10 -1.72 -11.52 13.88
CA ARG A 10 -1.86 -12.93 14.31
C ARG A 10 -0.83 -13.82 13.62
N PRO A 11 -0.64 -15.08 14.05
CA PRO A 11 0.33 -15.99 13.44
C PRO A 11 0.15 -16.22 11.93
N GLU A 12 -1.07 -16.06 11.42
CA GLU A 12 -1.40 -16.20 10.01
C GLU A 12 -1.06 -14.96 9.17
N ASP A 13 -0.71 -13.85 9.80
CA ASP A 13 -0.31 -12.62 9.11
C ASP A 13 1.08 -12.75 8.51
N ILE A 14 1.15 -12.74 7.17
CA ILE A 14 2.39 -13.01 6.43
C ILE A 14 3.46 -11.94 6.59
N HIS A 15 3.09 -10.75 7.02
CA HIS A 15 4.04 -9.63 7.14
C HIS A 15 3.92 -8.83 8.46
N SER A 16 3.38 -9.45 9.51
CA SER A 16 3.34 -8.79 10.82
C SER A 16 4.74 -8.55 11.40
N PRO A 17 5.07 -7.30 11.81
CA PRO A 17 6.31 -7.03 12.52
C PRO A 17 6.34 -7.62 13.93
N MET A 18 5.17 -7.90 14.50
CA MET A 18 5.03 -8.53 15.82
C MET A 18 5.35 -10.02 15.80
N GLN A 19 5.09 -10.70 14.67
CA GLN A 19 5.31 -12.14 14.51
C GLN A 19 6.72 -12.44 13.97
N SER A 20 7.17 -11.71 12.95
CA SER A 20 8.38 -12.05 12.19
C SER A 20 9.46 -10.95 12.22
N GLY A 21 9.20 -9.88 12.97
CA GLY A 21 10.15 -8.79 13.14
C GLY A 21 10.06 -7.71 12.03
N PHE A 22 10.71 -6.58 12.32
CA PHE A 22 10.61 -5.38 11.49
C PHE A 22 11.07 -5.60 10.04
N TRP A 23 12.25 -6.15 9.83
CA TRP A 23 12.82 -6.29 8.49
C TRP A 23 12.07 -7.29 7.62
N TRP A 24 11.53 -8.34 8.21
CA TRP A 24 10.63 -9.24 7.51
C TRP A 24 9.38 -8.50 7.05
N SER A 25 8.70 -7.81 7.95
CA SER A 25 7.51 -7.02 7.65
C SER A 25 7.76 -5.93 6.62
N HIS A 26 8.92 -5.27 6.67
CA HIS A 26 9.27 -4.19 5.76
C HIS A 26 9.49 -4.67 4.33
N ILE A 27 10.32 -5.69 4.14
CA ILE A 27 10.72 -6.14 2.80
C ILE A 27 10.88 -7.67 2.68
N GLY A 28 11.22 -8.38 3.76
CA GLY A 28 11.62 -9.78 3.69
C GLY A 28 10.55 -10.69 3.07
N TRP A 29 9.28 -10.49 3.42
CA TRP A 29 8.17 -11.28 2.91
C TRP A 29 7.97 -11.12 1.38
N ILE A 30 8.31 -9.94 0.83
CA ILE A 30 8.23 -9.67 -0.62
C ILE A 30 9.33 -10.42 -1.39
N LEU A 31 10.47 -10.65 -0.74
CA LEU A 31 11.59 -11.37 -1.32
C LEU A 31 11.49 -12.90 -1.13
N SER A 32 10.47 -13.37 -0.40
CA SER A 32 10.20 -14.80 -0.23
C SER A 32 9.37 -15.35 -1.38
N PRO A 33 9.76 -16.45 -2.03
CA PRO A 33 8.98 -17.08 -3.09
C PRO A 33 7.66 -17.69 -2.59
N ASP A 34 7.48 -17.84 -1.27
CA ASP A 34 6.29 -18.46 -0.67
C ASP A 34 5.00 -17.65 -0.93
N TYR A 35 5.14 -16.35 -1.23
CA TYR A 35 4.03 -15.42 -1.39
C TYR A 35 3.90 -14.85 -2.80
N ASP A 36 4.61 -15.41 -3.78
CA ASP A 36 4.61 -14.91 -5.17
C ASP A 36 3.29 -15.15 -5.91
N ARG A 37 2.52 -16.16 -5.48
CA ARG A 37 1.30 -16.56 -6.19
C ARG A 37 0.07 -15.91 -5.61
N THR A 38 -0.73 -15.30 -6.49
CA THR A 38 -2.04 -14.75 -6.12
C THR A 38 -3.05 -15.86 -5.88
N ASP A 39 -3.65 -15.88 -4.68
CA ASP A 39 -4.79 -16.73 -4.35
C ASP A 39 -6.09 -16.03 -4.81
N TYR A 40 -6.55 -16.36 -6.00
CA TYR A 40 -7.77 -15.77 -6.58
C TYR A 40 -9.04 -16.06 -5.78
N SER A 41 -9.07 -17.08 -4.94
CA SER A 41 -10.21 -17.36 -4.07
C SER A 41 -10.47 -16.25 -3.05
N ARG A 42 -9.44 -15.46 -2.72
CA ARG A 42 -9.52 -14.34 -1.79
C ARG A 42 -9.95 -13.02 -2.45
N VAL A 43 -9.93 -12.98 -3.78
CA VAL A 43 -10.25 -11.79 -4.58
C VAL A 43 -11.20 -12.10 -5.74
N PRO A 44 -12.33 -12.84 -5.51
CA PRO A 44 -13.21 -13.30 -6.58
C PRO A 44 -13.87 -12.13 -7.33
N ASP A 45 -14.03 -11.00 -6.68
CA ASP A 45 -14.57 -9.76 -7.27
C ASP A 45 -13.60 -9.10 -8.25
N LEU A 46 -12.29 -9.28 -8.08
CA LEU A 46 -11.26 -8.79 -9.02
C LEU A 46 -10.93 -9.86 -10.07
N ALA A 47 -10.93 -11.13 -9.68
CA ALA A 47 -10.61 -12.25 -10.57
C ALA A 47 -11.61 -12.45 -11.72
N LYS A 48 -12.79 -11.82 -11.65
CA LYS A 48 -13.78 -11.81 -12.76
C LYS A 48 -13.37 -10.94 -13.95
N TYR A 49 -12.37 -10.07 -13.79
CA TYR A 49 -11.86 -9.18 -14.83
C TYR A 49 -10.61 -9.80 -15.47
N PRO A 50 -10.68 -10.28 -16.73
CA PRO A 50 -9.57 -10.97 -17.36
C PRO A 50 -8.33 -10.09 -17.54
N GLU A 51 -8.51 -8.78 -17.73
CA GLU A 51 -7.43 -7.81 -17.82
C GLU A 51 -6.64 -7.70 -16.52
N LEU A 52 -7.29 -7.76 -15.35
CA LEU A 52 -6.60 -7.75 -14.06
C LEU A 52 -5.83 -9.05 -13.83
N VAL A 53 -6.43 -10.19 -14.19
CA VAL A 53 -5.77 -11.50 -14.12
C VAL A 53 -4.55 -11.55 -15.06
N TRP A 54 -4.67 -10.94 -16.25
CA TRP A 54 -3.55 -10.87 -17.19
C TRP A 54 -2.41 -10.01 -16.64
N LEU A 55 -2.71 -8.84 -16.07
CA LEU A 55 -1.70 -7.98 -15.43
C LEU A 55 -1.01 -8.66 -14.25
N ASP A 56 -1.75 -9.38 -13.43
CA ASP A 56 -1.20 -10.16 -12.31
C ASP A 56 -0.21 -11.25 -12.79
N ARG A 57 -0.52 -11.91 -13.89
CA ARG A 57 0.38 -12.90 -14.52
C ARG A 57 1.59 -12.27 -15.24
N HIS A 58 1.53 -10.99 -15.54
CA HIS A 58 2.57 -10.24 -16.24
C HIS A 58 2.96 -8.97 -15.47
N PRO A 59 3.42 -9.09 -14.21
CA PRO A 59 3.57 -7.94 -13.29
C PRO A 59 4.57 -6.89 -13.77
N TYR A 60 5.52 -7.28 -14.62
CA TYR A 60 6.56 -6.37 -15.11
C TYR A 60 6.16 -5.54 -16.33
N VAL A 61 5.05 -5.86 -17.01
CA VAL A 61 4.68 -5.18 -18.28
C VAL A 61 4.44 -3.69 -18.05
N ALA A 62 3.57 -3.34 -17.10
CA ALA A 62 3.26 -1.94 -16.81
C ALA A 62 4.51 -1.16 -16.35
N THR A 63 5.33 -1.77 -15.51
CA THR A 63 6.56 -1.18 -14.96
C THR A 63 7.61 -0.93 -16.05
N VAL A 64 7.82 -1.90 -16.94
CA VAL A 64 8.76 -1.78 -18.07
C VAL A 64 8.29 -0.71 -19.06
N LEU A 65 7.00 -0.71 -19.42
CA LEU A 65 6.43 0.30 -20.32
C LEU A 65 6.54 1.72 -19.73
N TYR A 66 6.31 1.87 -18.43
CA TYR A 66 6.48 3.14 -17.73
C TYR A 66 7.95 3.62 -17.80
N GLY A 67 8.92 2.73 -17.50
CA GLY A 67 10.35 3.05 -17.59
C GLY A 67 10.78 3.44 -19.00
N ILE A 68 10.32 2.70 -20.03
CA ILE A 68 10.58 3.02 -21.44
C ILE A 68 9.98 4.40 -21.79
N GLY A 69 8.74 4.66 -21.40
CA GLY A 69 8.08 5.95 -21.66
C GLY A 69 8.84 7.12 -21.06
N LEU A 70 9.32 7.00 -19.82
CA LEU A 70 10.14 8.04 -19.19
C LEU A 70 11.51 8.21 -19.83
N ALA A 71 12.15 7.10 -20.24
CA ALA A 71 13.41 7.16 -20.95
C ALA A 71 13.29 7.86 -22.32
N LEU A 72 12.22 7.59 -23.07
CA LEU A 72 11.95 8.23 -24.36
C LEU A 72 11.60 9.69 -24.22
N ALA A 73 10.81 10.07 -23.19
CA ALA A 73 10.37 11.43 -22.98
C ALA A 73 11.45 12.36 -22.40
N PHE A 74 12.27 11.85 -21.48
CA PHE A 74 13.19 12.66 -20.68
C PHE A 74 14.64 12.12 -20.67
N GLY A 75 14.94 11.10 -21.48
CA GLY A 75 16.27 10.49 -21.55
C GLY A 75 16.73 9.85 -20.25
N PRO A 76 18.04 9.80 -19.97
CA PRO A 76 18.61 9.18 -18.77
C PRO A 76 18.08 9.80 -17.45
N ILE A 77 17.77 11.09 -17.45
CA ILE A 77 17.21 11.78 -16.26
C ILE A 77 15.82 11.22 -15.94
N GLY A 78 14.97 11.04 -16.96
CA GLY A 78 13.65 10.42 -16.79
C GLY A 78 13.76 8.99 -16.27
N LEU A 79 14.68 8.21 -16.80
CA LEU A 79 14.89 6.84 -16.37
C LEU A 79 15.41 6.76 -14.93
N PHE A 80 16.42 7.57 -14.58
CA PHE A 80 17.03 7.51 -13.25
C PHE A 80 16.11 8.09 -12.15
N TYR A 81 15.66 9.33 -12.31
CA TYR A 81 14.86 10.00 -11.28
C TYR A 81 13.38 9.67 -11.38
N GLY A 82 12.82 9.68 -12.59
CA GLY A 82 11.40 9.45 -12.83
C GLY A 82 11.00 7.99 -12.65
N TYR A 83 11.90 7.04 -12.91
CA TYR A 83 11.61 5.62 -12.79
C TYR A 83 12.30 4.99 -11.58
N PHE A 84 13.62 4.83 -11.57
CA PHE A 84 14.29 4.08 -10.50
C PHE A 84 14.15 4.73 -9.14
N LEU A 85 14.51 6.01 -9.00
CA LEU A 85 14.46 6.67 -7.70
C LEU A 85 13.01 6.78 -7.19
N SER A 86 12.07 7.19 -8.04
CA SER A 86 10.66 7.32 -7.64
C SER A 86 10.07 5.97 -7.23
N THR A 87 10.40 4.89 -7.94
CA THR A 87 9.93 3.53 -7.61
C THR A 87 10.48 3.06 -6.26
N VAL A 88 11.77 3.26 -5.99
CA VAL A 88 12.36 2.90 -4.70
C VAL A 88 11.72 3.68 -3.55
N LEU A 89 11.53 5.00 -3.72
CA LEU A 89 10.88 5.84 -2.71
C LEU A 89 9.44 5.41 -2.47
N LEU A 90 8.68 5.10 -3.52
CA LEU A 90 7.31 4.60 -3.42
C LEU A 90 7.26 3.26 -2.68
N TRP A 91 8.13 2.32 -3.03
CA TRP A 91 8.17 1.03 -2.36
C TRP A 91 8.43 1.16 -0.86
N HIS A 92 9.45 1.93 -0.47
CA HIS A 92 9.74 2.14 0.96
C HIS A 92 8.60 2.87 1.67
N SER A 93 7.90 3.80 1.02
CA SER A 93 6.71 4.43 1.58
C SER A 93 5.63 3.39 1.88
N VAL A 94 5.31 2.51 0.94
CA VAL A 94 4.34 1.42 1.15
C VAL A 94 4.81 0.42 2.21
N PHE A 95 6.10 0.05 2.21
CA PHE A 95 6.67 -0.87 3.21
C PHE A 95 6.61 -0.32 4.63
N PHE A 96 6.71 1.01 4.80
CA PHE A 96 6.50 1.65 6.10
C PHE A 96 5.09 1.48 6.65
N VAL A 97 4.09 1.38 5.79
CA VAL A 97 2.72 1.09 6.22
C VAL A 97 2.65 -0.29 6.87
N ASN A 98 3.28 -1.30 6.29
CA ASN A 98 3.30 -2.65 6.83
C ASN A 98 4.15 -2.78 8.11
N SER A 99 5.25 -2.05 8.22
CA SER A 99 6.23 -2.17 9.29
C SER A 99 6.11 -1.08 10.35
N LEU A 100 6.46 0.17 10.02
CA LEU A 100 6.49 1.28 10.99
C LEU A 100 5.11 1.62 11.55
N ALA A 101 4.04 1.54 10.73
CA ALA A 101 2.71 1.92 11.16
C ALA A 101 2.08 0.93 12.17
N HIS A 102 2.71 -0.22 12.42
CA HIS A 102 2.37 -1.14 13.50
C HIS A 102 3.22 -0.96 14.76
N VAL A 103 4.35 -0.24 14.69
CA VAL A 103 5.26 -0.07 15.83
C VAL A 103 5.42 1.37 16.28
N MET A 104 5.19 2.36 15.40
CA MET A 104 5.43 3.78 15.68
C MET A 104 4.16 4.63 15.54
N GLY A 105 3.80 5.37 16.59
CA GLY A 105 2.66 6.28 16.60
C GLY A 105 1.72 6.02 17.76
N ARG A 106 0.48 6.50 17.65
CA ARG A 106 -0.55 6.41 18.70
C ARG A 106 -1.72 5.55 18.23
N ARG A 107 -2.23 4.71 19.12
CA ARG A 107 -3.49 4.00 18.92
C ARG A 107 -4.63 4.92 19.38
N ARG A 108 -5.54 5.21 18.47
CA ARG A 108 -6.77 5.95 18.77
C ARG A 108 -7.92 5.01 19.06
N TYR A 109 -8.04 3.99 18.24
CA TYR A 109 -9.08 2.98 18.33
C TYR A 109 -8.53 1.68 18.88
N ALA A 110 -9.34 1.00 19.69
CA ALA A 110 -9.02 -0.31 20.23
C ALA A 110 -9.28 -1.39 19.16
N THR A 111 -8.37 -1.47 18.16
CA THR A 111 -8.33 -2.56 17.20
C THR A 111 -7.69 -3.80 17.82
N GLU A 112 -7.92 -4.99 17.24
CA GLU A 112 -7.32 -6.24 17.72
C GLU A 112 -5.83 -6.38 17.38
N ASP A 113 -5.32 -5.49 16.52
CA ASP A 113 -3.94 -5.43 16.04
C ASP A 113 -3.15 -4.29 16.71
N THR A 114 -1.89 -4.10 16.29
CA THR A 114 -1.00 -3.08 16.82
C THR A 114 -0.93 -1.81 15.97
N SER A 115 -1.79 -1.67 14.96
CA SER A 115 -1.82 -0.51 14.06
C SER A 115 -1.86 0.83 14.81
N ARG A 116 -1.17 1.83 14.27
CA ARG A 116 -1.00 3.14 14.90
C ARG A 116 -1.16 4.27 13.89
N ASN A 117 -1.59 5.41 14.38
CA ASN A 117 -1.61 6.67 13.64
C ASN A 117 -0.30 7.42 13.88
N SER A 118 0.40 7.81 12.82
CA SER A 118 1.63 8.59 12.87
C SER A 118 1.59 9.69 11.82
N VAL A 119 1.72 10.94 12.26
CA VAL A 119 1.79 12.11 11.37
C VAL A 119 2.96 12.01 10.41
N LEU A 120 4.13 11.59 10.91
CA LEU A 120 5.33 11.44 10.09
C LEU A 120 5.10 10.42 8.96
N ILE A 121 4.56 9.25 9.29
CA ILE A 121 4.27 8.23 8.30
C ILE A 121 3.18 8.74 7.34
N ALA A 122 2.13 9.41 7.82
CA ALA A 122 1.07 9.95 6.98
C ALA A 122 1.59 10.97 5.95
N VAL A 123 2.57 11.80 6.33
CA VAL A 123 3.23 12.73 5.39
C VAL A 123 4.04 11.97 4.34
N LEU A 124 4.82 10.96 4.75
CA LEU A 124 5.67 10.18 3.85
C LEU A 124 4.87 9.29 2.89
N THR A 125 3.67 8.86 3.30
CA THR A 125 2.82 7.89 2.59
C THR A 125 1.53 8.50 2.03
N LEU A 126 1.44 9.82 2.00
CA LEU A 126 0.29 10.57 1.46
C LEU A 126 -1.06 10.19 2.10
N GLY A 127 -1.06 9.95 3.42
CA GLY A 127 -2.25 9.66 4.22
C GLY A 127 -2.32 8.26 4.83
N GLU A 128 -1.60 7.28 4.29
CA GLU A 128 -1.64 5.88 4.77
C GLU A 128 -1.12 5.70 6.21
N GLY A 129 -0.35 6.67 6.74
CA GLY A 129 0.11 6.66 8.13
C GLY A 129 -0.99 6.91 9.18
N TRP A 130 -2.23 7.19 8.78
CA TRP A 130 -3.41 7.13 9.65
C TRP A 130 -3.91 5.68 9.78
N HIS A 131 -3.00 4.78 10.05
CA HIS A 131 -3.17 3.34 9.86
C HIS A 131 -4.09 2.69 10.90
N ASN A 132 -4.14 3.20 12.14
CA ASN A 132 -5.12 2.73 13.13
C ASN A 132 -6.55 3.16 12.77
N ASN A 133 -6.73 4.33 12.13
CA ASN A 133 -8.02 4.71 11.56
C ASN A 133 -8.43 3.74 10.45
N HIS A 134 -7.50 3.40 9.54
CA HIS A 134 -7.72 2.46 8.46
C HIS A 134 -8.10 1.06 8.98
N HIS A 135 -7.38 0.51 9.94
CA HIS A 135 -7.71 -0.78 10.56
C HIS A 135 -9.04 -0.77 11.32
N TYR A 136 -9.42 0.35 11.89
CA TYR A 136 -10.73 0.52 12.52
C TYR A 136 -11.88 0.55 11.51
N ALA A 137 -11.70 1.17 10.35
CA ALA A 137 -12.71 1.29 9.30
C ALA A 137 -12.14 0.92 7.90
N PRO A 138 -11.78 -0.36 7.66
CA PRO A 138 -11.01 -0.79 6.49
C PRO A 138 -11.74 -0.65 5.14
N ARG A 139 -13.04 -0.32 5.16
CA ARG A 139 -13.83 -0.04 3.95
C ARG A 139 -13.85 1.44 3.57
N SER A 140 -13.34 2.32 4.43
CA SER A 140 -13.25 3.75 4.14
C SER A 140 -12.06 4.01 3.23
N CYS A 141 -12.26 4.76 2.15
CA CYS A 141 -11.16 5.30 1.34
C CYS A 141 -10.50 6.52 1.98
N ARG A 142 -11.07 7.06 3.07
CA ARG A 142 -10.53 8.15 3.85
C ARG A 142 -9.84 7.60 5.09
N ASN A 143 -8.53 7.77 5.18
CA ASN A 143 -7.73 7.36 6.34
C ASN A 143 -7.62 8.48 7.38
N GLY A 144 -7.56 9.74 6.95
CA GLY A 144 -7.59 10.91 7.84
C GLY A 144 -9.02 11.31 8.22
N PHE A 145 -9.52 10.89 9.41
CA PHE A 145 -10.91 11.12 9.80
C PHE A 145 -11.20 12.55 10.26
N TYR A 146 -10.19 13.27 10.77
CA TYR A 146 -10.32 14.64 11.23
C TYR A 146 -9.73 15.64 10.25
N TRP A 147 -10.14 16.90 10.32
CA TRP A 147 -9.71 17.93 9.38
C TRP A 147 -8.20 18.23 9.43
N TRP A 148 -7.54 17.96 10.55
CA TRP A 148 -6.08 18.09 10.71
C TRP A 148 -5.30 16.83 10.31
N GLU A 149 -5.97 15.74 10.01
CA GLU A 149 -5.36 14.49 9.53
C GLU A 149 -5.22 14.58 8.03
N TRP A 150 -4.07 15.05 7.61
CA TRP A 150 -3.75 15.27 6.20
C TRP A 150 -3.79 13.95 5.43
N ASP A 151 -4.67 13.86 4.43
CA ASP A 151 -4.94 12.67 3.62
C ASP A 151 -5.14 13.09 2.15
N PRO A 152 -4.04 13.42 1.44
CA PRO A 152 -4.13 13.90 0.06
C PRO A 152 -4.65 12.84 -0.90
N THR A 153 -4.39 11.56 -0.64
CA THR A 153 -4.94 10.46 -1.44
C THR A 153 -6.46 10.49 -1.45
N PHE A 154 -7.08 10.68 -0.29
CA PHE A 154 -8.54 10.86 -0.22
C PHE A 154 -9.01 12.09 -1.00
N TYR A 155 -8.33 13.23 -0.89
CA TYR A 155 -8.76 14.44 -1.60
C TYR A 155 -8.67 14.30 -3.12
N VAL A 156 -7.67 13.59 -3.64
CA VAL A 156 -7.57 13.25 -5.06
C VAL A 156 -8.75 12.34 -5.47
N LEU A 157 -9.03 11.28 -4.73
CA LEU A 157 -10.15 10.38 -5.00
C LEU A 157 -11.49 11.12 -4.93
N TRP A 158 -11.68 12.00 -3.95
CA TRP A 158 -12.86 12.83 -3.82
C TRP A 158 -13.04 13.76 -5.04
N GLY A 159 -11.95 14.41 -5.50
CA GLY A 159 -11.97 15.24 -6.72
C GLY A 159 -12.34 14.43 -7.95
N LEU A 160 -11.74 13.25 -8.13
CA LEU A 160 -12.06 12.33 -9.23
C LEU A 160 -13.52 11.85 -9.20
N SER A 161 -14.10 11.68 -8.00
CA SER A 161 -15.52 11.33 -7.86
C SER A 161 -16.46 12.44 -8.34
N LYS A 162 -16.06 13.73 -8.18
CA LYS A 162 -16.85 14.87 -8.64
C LYS A 162 -16.92 14.97 -10.16
N VAL A 163 -15.92 14.46 -10.86
CA VAL A 163 -15.89 14.41 -12.33
C VAL A 163 -16.28 13.04 -12.91
N GLY A 164 -16.77 12.13 -12.06
CA GLY A 164 -17.33 10.82 -12.48
C GLY A 164 -16.30 9.75 -12.88
N VAL A 165 -15.01 9.97 -12.59
CA VAL A 165 -13.94 9.00 -12.88
C VAL A 165 -13.95 7.83 -11.87
N VAL A 166 -14.27 8.10 -10.60
CA VAL A 166 -14.49 7.09 -9.56
C VAL A 166 -15.89 7.25 -8.95
N ARG A 167 -16.43 6.14 -8.40
CA ARG A 167 -17.75 6.09 -7.77
C ARG A 167 -17.64 5.57 -6.34
#